data_f6eb5a1cb7200f5432b5a053d6264772
#
_entry.id   f6eb5a1cb7200f5432b5a053d6264772
#
_cell.length_a   1.000
_cell.length_b   1.000
_cell.length_c   1.000
_cell.angle_alpha   90.00
_cell.angle_beta   90.00
_cell.angle_gamma   90.00
#
_symmetry.space_group_name_H-M   'P 1'
#
loop_
_entity.id
_entity.type
_entity.pdbx_description
1 polymer ?
#
loop_
_entity_poly.entity_id
_entity_poly.type
_entity_poly.pdbx_seq_one_letter_code
_entity_poly.pdbx_strand_id
1 'polypeptide(L)'
;MARTCDPIQCNSDGLECFAQGDLPAADELLRRAYSSLPEEKGILVNLGLCLMQQGLVAQAERAYRLALRSEERRVRRSASKNLGFLLLWCGDYQEGWHWHGQRFEGESFEANQWRGDPLNGHTLTVWNDVGMGDAFQFVRYTLPLLQRGEKVRFAVAPSQVSLFRDHLAWPLTEVVDRDRISPDREGPHIPLMSLIALLDTTTIWGRRFSQPTWINPDRRDEETKHIGLCWASNPQDRTMHAYKSSTAQRLLALQHQHYPGCTAVSVQTDETSAHAEVGLTPAQPDWTATLQTIGQCRAVISVDTAVAHLAGGSGRPIHLLLGNPPDWRWRPIPGDPDAPLWYPNISVETLH
;
A
#
# COMPACT_ATOMS: atom_id res chain seq x y z
N MET A 1 36.42 7.15 27.87
CA MET A 1 35.60 5.91 28.08
C MET A 1 34.24 6.18 27.46
N ALA A 2 33.93 5.58 26.29
CA ALA A 2 32.59 5.68 25.70
C ALA A 2 31.61 5.04 26.70
N ARG A 3 30.60 5.77 27.12
CA ARG A 3 29.49 5.21 27.92
C ARG A 3 28.93 4.01 27.15
N THR A 4 29.02 2.83 27.72
CA THR A 4 28.37 1.63 27.21
C THR A 4 26.87 1.87 27.30
N CYS A 5 26.26 2.24 26.16
CA CYS A 5 24.80 2.33 26.06
C CYS A 5 24.24 0.92 26.19
N ASP A 6 23.19 0.73 26.99
CA ASP A 6 22.42 -0.50 27.01
C ASP A 6 21.93 -0.81 25.58
N PRO A 7 22.19 -1.99 25.02
CA PRO A 7 21.78 -2.33 23.64
C PRO A 7 20.28 -2.16 23.38
N ILE A 8 19.43 -2.46 24.37
CA ILE A 8 17.99 -2.32 24.26
C ILE A 8 17.62 -0.84 24.18
N GLN A 9 18.25 0.00 25.02
CA GLN A 9 18.06 1.45 24.97
C GLN A 9 18.58 2.03 23.65
N CYS A 10 19.78 1.62 23.19
CA CYS A 10 20.31 2.05 21.89
C CYS A 10 19.37 1.68 20.72
N ASN A 11 18.72 0.51 20.77
CA ASN A 11 17.73 0.13 19.75
C ASN A 11 16.49 1.02 19.82
N SER A 12 16.00 1.33 21.02
CA SER A 12 14.85 2.23 21.20
C SER A 12 15.15 3.64 20.72
N ASP A 13 16.29 4.20 21.11
CA ASP A 13 16.74 5.54 20.70
C ASP A 13 16.95 5.60 19.19
N GLY A 14 17.49 4.53 18.60
CA GLY A 14 17.65 4.40 17.14
C GLY A 14 16.32 4.43 16.39
N LEU A 15 15.28 3.79 16.91
CA LEU A 15 13.93 3.84 16.35
C LEU A 15 13.30 5.25 16.52
N GLU A 16 13.60 5.94 17.61
CA GLU A 16 13.14 7.31 17.79
C GLU A 16 13.80 8.28 16.78
N CYS A 17 15.14 8.18 16.61
CA CYS A 17 15.86 8.92 15.57
C CYS A 17 15.29 8.63 14.17
N PHE A 18 15.01 7.34 13.87
CA PHE A 18 14.40 6.94 12.62
C PHE A 18 13.03 7.62 12.40
N ALA A 19 12.19 7.63 13.44
CA ALA A 19 10.87 8.29 13.38
C ALA A 19 10.95 9.80 13.22
N GLN A 20 12.05 10.42 13.67
CA GLN A 20 12.34 11.85 13.50
C GLN A 20 13.01 12.16 12.15
N GLY A 21 13.37 11.13 11.35
CA GLY A 21 14.04 11.28 10.07
C GLY A 21 15.56 11.43 10.16
N ASP A 22 16.15 11.36 11.36
CA ASP A 22 17.60 11.37 11.55
C ASP A 22 18.18 9.96 11.28
N LEU A 23 18.26 9.63 9.98
CA LEU A 23 18.72 8.32 9.52
C LEU A 23 20.17 8.02 9.87
N PRO A 24 21.12 8.99 9.84
CA PRO A 24 22.51 8.74 10.27
C PRO A 24 22.61 8.35 11.75
N ALA A 25 21.93 9.08 12.65
CA ALA A 25 21.92 8.76 14.07
C ALA A 25 21.23 7.41 14.34
N ALA A 26 20.13 7.12 13.65
CA ALA A 26 19.43 5.84 13.72
C ALA A 26 20.34 4.66 13.32
N ASP A 27 21.05 4.78 12.20
CA ASP A 27 21.98 3.74 11.72
C ASP A 27 23.09 3.47 12.73
N GLU A 28 23.72 4.52 13.25
CA GLU A 28 24.78 4.38 14.28
C GLU A 28 24.27 3.64 15.52
N LEU A 29 23.14 4.08 16.08
CA LEU A 29 22.56 3.50 17.30
C LEU A 29 22.15 2.04 17.09
N LEU A 30 21.49 1.73 15.96
CA LEU A 30 21.07 0.36 15.66
C LEU A 30 22.25 -0.59 15.42
N ARG A 31 23.32 -0.13 14.76
CA ARG A 31 24.56 -0.92 14.62
C ARG A 31 25.24 -1.17 15.96
N ARG A 32 25.30 -0.17 16.84
CA ARG A 32 25.84 -0.33 18.20
C ARG A 32 25.02 -1.32 19.00
N ALA A 33 23.68 -1.21 18.96
CA ALA A 33 22.78 -2.15 19.61
C ALA A 33 23.06 -3.59 19.14
N TYR A 34 23.08 -3.82 17.82
CA TYR A 34 23.33 -5.15 17.28
C TYR A 34 24.73 -5.68 17.58
N SER A 35 25.75 -4.83 17.53
CA SER A 35 27.14 -5.23 17.87
C SER A 35 27.28 -5.68 19.33
N SER A 36 26.47 -5.10 20.22
CA SER A 36 26.48 -5.43 21.65
C SER A 36 25.57 -6.60 22.03
N LEU A 37 24.56 -6.91 21.21
CA LEU A 37 23.56 -7.95 21.43
C LEU A 37 23.23 -8.69 20.10
N PRO A 38 24.19 -9.44 19.51
CA PRO A 38 24.03 -10.04 18.17
C PRO A 38 23.03 -11.20 18.12
N GLU A 39 22.65 -11.77 19.25
CA GLU A 39 21.58 -12.76 19.36
C GLU A 39 20.19 -12.16 19.16
N GLU A 40 20.00 -10.86 19.48
CA GLU A 40 18.71 -10.16 19.30
C GLU A 40 18.53 -9.77 17.82
N LYS A 41 18.08 -10.73 17.03
CA LYS A 41 17.89 -10.55 15.58
C LYS A 41 16.80 -9.54 15.21
N GLY A 42 15.93 -9.17 16.17
CA GLY A 42 14.92 -8.12 15.98
C GLY A 42 15.55 -6.76 15.65
N ILE A 43 16.74 -6.48 16.19
CA ILE A 43 17.50 -5.26 15.89
C ILE A 43 17.86 -5.17 14.40
N LEU A 44 18.15 -6.30 13.77
CA LEU A 44 18.46 -6.33 12.33
C LEU A 44 17.25 -5.96 11.46
N VAL A 45 16.04 -6.23 11.90
CA VAL A 45 14.82 -5.79 11.18
C VAL A 45 14.74 -4.28 11.21
N ASN A 46 15.00 -3.65 12.35
CA ASN A 46 14.98 -2.19 12.50
C ASN A 46 16.11 -1.54 11.71
N LEU A 47 17.32 -2.12 11.77
CA LEU A 47 18.47 -1.66 10.98
C LEU A 47 18.18 -1.77 9.47
N GLY A 48 17.57 -2.85 9.03
CA GLY A 48 17.18 -3.04 7.63
C GLY A 48 16.21 -1.96 7.14
N LEU A 49 15.23 -1.56 7.96
CA LEU A 49 14.32 -0.44 7.65
C LEU A 49 15.08 0.88 7.50
N CYS A 50 15.99 1.18 8.43
CA CYS A 50 16.81 2.38 8.39
C CYS A 50 17.70 2.42 7.13
N LEU A 51 18.36 1.29 6.82
CA LEU A 51 19.21 1.16 5.63
C LEU A 51 18.41 1.30 4.33
N MET A 52 17.20 0.76 4.28
CA MET A 52 16.31 0.89 3.13
C MET A 52 15.95 2.36 2.86
N GLN A 53 15.61 3.12 3.90
CA GLN A 53 15.31 4.55 3.79
C GLN A 53 16.53 5.38 3.34
N GLN A 54 17.75 4.93 3.67
CA GLN A 54 19.00 5.53 3.19
C GLN A 54 19.37 5.12 1.75
N GLY A 55 18.59 4.24 1.10
CA GLY A 55 18.90 3.70 -0.22
C GLY A 55 20.02 2.64 -0.19
N LEU A 56 20.45 2.19 0.99
CA LEU A 56 21.53 1.19 1.17
C LEU A 56 20.97 -0.24 1.01
N VAL A 57 20.36 -0.49 -0.15
CA VAL A 57 19.54 -1.69 -0.47
C VAL A 57 20.25 -3.00 -0.18
N ALA A 58 21.49 -3.16 -0.65
CA ALA A 58 22.26 -4.39 -0.45
C ALA A 58 22.60 -4.66 1.02
N GLN A 59 22.72 -3.62 1.84
CA GLN A 59 22.92 -3.77 3.27
C GLN A 59 21.60 -4.11 3.99
N ALA A 60 20.49 -3.47 3.60
CA ALA A 60 19.16 -3.77 4.10
C ALA A 60 18.79 -5.24 3.84
N GLU A 61 19.03 -5.74 2.62
CA GLU A 61 18.81 -7.14 2.26
C GLU A 61 19.59 -8.10 3.15
N ARG A 62 20.90 -7.83 3.35
CA ARG A 62 21.74 -8.65 4.24
C ARG A 62 21.19 -8.66 5.67
N ALA A 63 20.76 -7.51 6.18
CA ALA A 63 20.19 -7.41 7.53
C ALA A 63 18.92 -8.27 7.65
N TYR A 64 18.00 -8.19 6.70
CA TYR A 64 16.78 -8.99 6.70
C TYR A 64 17.08 -10.50 6.56
N ARG A 65 17.99 -10.90 5.64
CA ARG A 65 18.38 -12.30 5.49
C ARG A 65 19.05 -12.88 6.75
N LEU A 66 19.77 -12.07 7.50
CA LEU A 66 20.29 -12.47 8.80
C LEU A 66 19.19 -12.58 9.87
N ALA A 67 18.23 -11.66 9.86
CA ALA A 67 17.08 -11.69 10.77
C ALA A 67 16.17 -12.92 10.55
N LEU A 68 16.09 -13.44 9.31
CA LEU A 68 15.38 -14.70 9.02
C LEU A 68 15.96 -15.93 9.75
N ARG A 69 17.21 -15.85 10.26
CA ARG A 69 17.85 -16.91 11.08
C ARG A 69 17.45 -16.84 12.55
N SER A 70 16.54 -15.96 12.94
CA SER A 70 16.04 -15.88 14.31
C SER A 70 15.25 -17.13 14.69
N GLU A 71 15.36 -17.58 15.91
CA GLU A 71 14.48 -18.60 16.49
C GLU A 71 13.09 -18.04 16.76
N GLU A 72 12.97 -16.73 16.94
CA GLU A 72 11.72 -16.05 17.18
C GLU A 72 10.89 -15.92 15.89
N ARG A 73 9.75 -16.59 15.86
CA ARG A 73 8.81 -16.54 14.73
C ARG A 73 8.39 -15.10 14.37
N ARG A 74 8.14 -14.25 15.36
CA ARG A 74 7.77 -12.84 15.14
C ARG A 74 8.85 -12.08 14.36
N VAL A 75 10.13 -12.31 14.70
CA VAL A 75 11.26 -11.68 13.99
C VAL A 75 11.35 -12.19 12.56
N ARG A 76 11.24 -13.51 12.34
CA ARG A 76 11.23 -14.08 10.97
C ARG A 76 10.11 -13.53 10.12
N ARG A 77 8.88 -13.43 10.65
CA ARG A 77 7.73 -12.83 9.92
C ARG A 77 7.99 -11.39 9.52
N SER A 78 8.48 -10.58 10.44
CA SER A 78 8.82 -9.18 10.17
C SER A 78 9.93 -9.07 9.11
N ALA A 79 10.97 -9.90 9.22
CA ALA A 79 12.07 -9.96 8.26
C ALA A 79 11.57 -10.41 6.88
N SER A 80 10.74 -11.44 6.80
CA SER A 80 10.14 -11.93 5.54
C SER A 80 9.30 -10.87 4.85
N LYS A 81 8.43 -10.18 5.60
CA LYS A 81 7.61 -9.08 5.07
C LYS A 81 8.48 -7.98 4.47
N ASN A 82 9.49 -7.51 5.23
CA ASN A 82 10.32 -6.39 4.82
C ASN A 82 11.28 -6.78 3.68
N LEU A 83 11.85 -7.99 3.71
CA LEU A 83 12.64 -8.53 2.60
C LEU A 83 11.79 -8.65 1.33
N GLY A 84 10.56 -9.14 1.47
CA GLY A 84 9.61 -9.21 0.36
C GLY A 84 9.39 -7.84 -0.29
N PHE A 85 9.09 -6.81 0.50
CA PHE A 85 8.92 -5.45 -0.03
C PHE A 85 10.20 -4.87 -0.65
N LEU A 86 11.36 -5.12 -0.05
CA LEU A 86 12.64 -4.69 -0.61
C LEU A 86 12.91 -5.32 -1.97
N LEU A 87 12.70 -6.62 -2.11
CA LEU A 87 12.89 -7.34 -3.37
C LEU A 87 11.88 -6.90 -4.44
N LEU A 88 10.61 -6.67 -4.08
CA LEU A 88 9.62 -6.07 -4.97
C LEU A 88 10.07 -4.68 -5.44
N TRP A 89 10.66 -3.88 -4.53
CA TRP A 89 11.20 -2.57 -4.84
C TRP A 89 12.40 -2.66 -5.80
N CYS A 90 13.23 -3.70 -5.69
CA CYS A 90 14.34 -3.99 -6.60
C CYS A 90 13.87 -4.57 -7.95
N GLY A 91 12.60 -4.98 -8.06
CA GLY A 91 12.05 -5.66 -9.23
C GLY A 91 12.31 -7.17 -9.26
N ASP A 92 12.86 -7.73 -8.20
CA ASP A 92 12.90 -9.18 -8.03
C ASP A 92 11.56 -9.66 -7.44
N TYR A 93 10.66 -9.78 -8.31
CA TYR A 93 9.28 -10.01 -7.95
C TYR A 93 9.03 -11.45 -7.54
N GLN A 94 9.68 -12.41 -8.19
CA GLN A 94 9.51 -13.82 -7.85
C GLN A 94 9.93 -14.10 -6.41
N GLU A 95 11.11 -13.68 -6.03
CA GLU A 95 11.61 -13.83 -4.65
C GLU A 95 10.86 -12.90 -3.70
N GLY A 96 10.53 -11.68 -4.13
CA GLY A 96 9.78 -10.71 -3.35
C GLY A 96 8.42 -11.22 -2.90
N TRP A 97 7.61 -11.80 -3.79
CA TRP A 97 6.33 -12.40 -3.43
C TRP A 97 6.49 -13.67 -2.59
N HIS A 98 7.52 -14.47 -2.84
CA HIS A 98 7.82 -15.62 -2.00
C HIS A 98 8.01 -15.20 -0.54
N TRP A 99 8.92 -14.27 -0.27
CA TRP A 99 9.17 -13.81 1.09
C TRP A 99 7.98 -13.06 1.70
N HIS A 100 7.32 -12.21 0.93
CA HIS A 100 6.11 -11.54 1.42
C HIS A 100 5.03 -12.54 1.84
N GLY A 101 4.91 -13.67 1.15
CA GLY A 101 3.99 -14.75 1.49
C GLY A 101 4.24 -15.37 2.87
N GLN A 102 5.50 -15.37 3.34
CA GLN A 102 5.89 -15.93 4.64
C GLN A 102 5.54 -15.06 5.85
N ARG A 103 4.99 -13.86 5.66
CA ARG A 103 4.65 -12.92 6.76
C ARG A 103 3.64 -13.47 7.76
N PHE A 104 2.99 -14.58 7.46
CA PHE A 104 2.03 -15.26 8.33
C PHE A 104 2.51 -16.63 8.83
N GLU A 105 3.80 -16.92 8.71
CA GLU A 105 4.38 -18.19 9.17
C GLU A 105 3.91 -18.56 10.58
N GLY A 106 3.23 -19.71 10.69
CA GLY A 106 2.77 -20.29 11.94
C GLY A 106 1.61 -19.55 12.62
N GLU A 107 0.86 -18.72 11.91
CA GLU A 107 -0.47 -18.30 12.36
C GLU A 107 -1.46 -19.47 12.32
N SER A 108 -2.46 -19.46 13.19
CA SER A 108 -3.44 -20.54 13.29
C SER A 108 -4.22 -20.78 11.99
N PHE A 109 -4.46 -19.71 11.24
CA PHE A 109 -5.20 -19.76 9.98
C PHE A 109 -4.37 -20.25 8.79
N GLU A 110 -3.05 -20.38 8.92
CA GLU A 110 -2.17 -20.81 7.82
C GLU A 110 -2.54 -22.21 7.31
N ALA A 111 -3.06 -23.08 8.18
CA ALA A 111 -3.45 -24.44 7.83
C ALA A 111 -4.59 -24.49 6.79
N ASN A 112 -5.51 -23.52 6.81
CA ASN A 112 -6.66 -23.43 5.90
C ASN A 112 -6.41 -22.43 4.75
N GLN A 113 -5.22 -21.84 4.69
CA GLN A 113 -4.89 -20.91 3.62
C GLN A 113 -4.88 -21.64 2.27
N TRP A 114 -5.66 -21.13 1.32
CA TRP A 114 -5.70 -21.64 -0.04
C TRP A 114 -4.35 -21.46 -0.75
N ARG A 115 -3.88 -22.53 -1.42
CA ARG A 115 -2.57 -22.57 -2.08
C ARG A 115 -2.67 -22.77 -3.59
N GLY A 116 -3.85 -22.54 -4.18
CA GLY A 116 -4.09 -22.70 -5.61
C GLY A 116 -4.80 -24.00 -5.99
N ASP A 117 -5.11 -24.85 -5.01
CA ASP A 117 -5.82 -26.11 -5.23
C ASP A 117 -7.25 -25.88 -5.75
N PRO A 118 -7.88 -26.85 -6.46
CA PRO A 118 -9.26 -26.75 -6.90
C PRO A 118 -10.21 -26.48 -5.73
N LEU A 119 -11.05 -25.46 -5.85
CA LEU A 119 -12.00 -25.08 -4.81
C LEU A 119 -13.23 -26.00 -4.72
N ASN A 120 -13.47 -26.83 -5.75
CA ASN A 120 -14.54 -27.83 -5.78
C ASN A 120 -15.93 -27.27 -5.41
N GLY A 121 -16.20 -26.03 -5.85
CA GLY A 121 -17.47 -25.32 -5.58
C GLY A 121 -17.52 -24.58 -4.25
N HIS A 122 -16.50 -24.69 -3.40
CA HIS A 122 -16.38 -23.88 -2.20
C HIS A 122 -16.13 -22.40 -2.54
N THR A 123 -16.60 -21.51 -1.69
CA THR A 123 -16.34 -20.08 -1.81
C THR A 123 -14.97 -19.75 -1.21
N LEU A 124 -14.09 -19.11 -2.00
CA LEU A 124 -12.82 -18.59 -1.50
C LEU A 124 -13.03 -17.25 -0.81
N THR A 125 -12.62 -17.15 0.44
CA THR A 125 -12.59 -15.87 1.16
C THR A 125 -11.25 -15.17 0.90
N VAL A 126 -11.28 -14.09 0.11
CA VAL A 126 -10.15 -13.20 -0.08
C VAL A 126 -10.29 -12.04 0.91
N TRP A 127 -9.33 -11.87 1.80
CA TRP A 127 -9.44 -10.85 2.85
C TRP A 127 -8.30 -9.83 2.78
N ASN A 128 -8.64 -8.55 2.97
CA ASN A 128 -7.65 -7.48 2.93
C ASN A 128 -6.85 -7.44 4.23
N ASP A 129 -5.59 -7.84 4.16
CA ASP A 129 -4.62 -7.90 5.26
C ASP A 129 -3.76 -6.64 5.38
N VAL A 130 -3.96 -5.67 4.51
CA VAL A 130 -3.13 -4.47 4.36
C VAL A 130 -3.97 -3.19 4.36
N GLY A 131 -3.43 -2.09 3.85
CA GLY A 131 -4.12 -0.81 3.83
C GLY A 131 -5.36 -0.75 2.93
N MET A 132 -6.18 0.28 3.11
CA MET A 132 -7.38 0.49 2.30
C MET A 132 -7.06 0.75 0.83
N GLY A 133 -5.93 1.41 0.55
CA GLY A 133 -5.45 1.64 -0.82
C GLY A 133 -5.11 0.34 -1.54
N ASP A 134 -4.54 -0.63 -0.82
CA ASP A 134 -4.24 -1.95 -1.37
C ASP A 134 -5.51 -2.71 -1.77
N ALA A 135 -6.60 -2.58 -1.00
CA ALA A 135 -7.88 -3.16 -1.38
C ALA A 135 -8.38 -2.57 -2.71
N PHE A 136 -8.32 -1.25 -2.88
CA PHE A 136 -8.70 -0.61 -4.15
C PHE A 136 -7.81 -1.04 -5.32
N GLN A 137 -6.51 -1.17 -5.08
CA GLN A 137 -5.55 -1.55 -6.12
C GLN A 137 -5.67 -3.03 -6.50
N PHE A 138 -5.73 -3.93 -5.51
CA PHE A 138 -5.52 -5.37 -5.73
C PHE A 138 -6.80 -6.20 -5.81
N VAL A 139 -7.99 -5.64 -5.55
CA VAL A 139 -9.27 -6.34 -5.79
C VAL A 139 -9.37 -6.87 -7.22
N ARG A 140 -8.71 -6.23 -8.19
CA ARG A 140 -8.66 -6.66 -9.59
C ARG A 140 -8.20 -8.11 -9.77
N TYR A 141 -7.38 -8.64 -8.84
CA TYR A 141 -6.91 -10.02 -8.88
C TYR A 141 -7.99 -11.04 -8.52
N THR A 142 -9.17 -10.62 -8.09
CA THR A 142 -10.33 -11.51 -7.96
C THR A 142 -10.95 -11.86 -9.32
N LEU A 143 -10.78 -11.01 -10.34
CA LEU A 143 -11.35 -11.21 -11.67
C LEU A 143 -10.90 -12.50 -12.35
N PRO A 144 -9.59 -12.88 -12.36
CA PRO A 144 -9.16 -14.17 -12.92
C PRO A 144 -9.80 -15.38 -12.24
N LEU A 145 -10.11 -15.31 -10.95
CA LEU A 145 -10.81 -16.39 -10.24
C LEU A 145 -12.26 -16.51 -10.73
N LEU A 146 -12.95 -15.38 -10.83
CA LEU A 146 -14.33 -15.34 -11.33
C LEU A 146 -14.43 -15.81 -12.78
N GLN A 147 -13.44 -15.48 -13.63
CA GLN A 147 -13.36 -15.96 -15.01
C GLN A 147 -13.17 -17.48 -15.12
N ARG A 148 -12.60 -18.12 -14.09
CA ARG A 148 -12.51 -19.58 -13.95
C ARG A 148 -13.79 -20.20 -13.36
N GLY A 149 -14.82 -19.40 -13.06
CA GLY A 149 -16.07 -19.85 -12.45
C GLY A 149 -16.00 -20.03 -10.93
N GLU A 150 -14.93 -19.57 -10.29
CA GLU A 150 -14.80 -19.67 -8.84
C GLU A 150 -15.70 -18.67 -8.11
N LYS A 151 -16.15 -19.05 -6.92
CA LYS A 151 -16.94 -18.19 -6.03
C LYS A 151 -16.00 -17.42 -5.11
N VAL A 152 -16.12 -16.10 -5.07
CA VAL A 152 -15.25 -15.24 -4.25
C VAL A 152 -16.06 -14.40 -3.29
N ARG A 153 -15.76 -14.53 -1.99
CA ARG A 153 -16.15 -13.59 -0.93
C ARG A 153 -14.99 -12.65 -0.69
N PHE A 154 -15.24 -11.35 -0.66
CA PHE A 154 -14.21 -10.35 -0.41
C PHE A 154 -14.42 -9.67 0.94
N ALA A 155 -13.47 -9.82 1.84
CA ALA A 155 -13.51 -9.26 3.18
C ALA A 155 -12.61 -8.03 3.28
N VAL A 156 -13.21 -6.88 3.58
CA VAL A 156 -12.56 -5.55 3.57
C VAL A 156 -12.88 -4.76 4.84
N ALA A 157 -12.23 -3.63 5.03
CA ALA A 157 -12.57 -2.73 6.12
C ALA A 157 -14.06 -2.34 6.07
N PRO A 158 -14.73 -2.17 7.23
CA PRO A 158 -16.16 -1.84 7.31
C PRO A 158 -16.56 -0.65 6.42
N SER A 159 -15.71 0.38 6.38
CA SER A 159 -15.92 1.59 5.56
C SER A 159 -15.85 1.37 4.05
N GLN A 160 -15.36 0.22 3.58
CA GLN A 160 -15.21 -0.10 2.16
C GLN A 160 -16.27 -1.08 1.64
N VAL A 161 -17.07 -1.68 2.53
CA VAL A 161 -18.02 -2.76 2.18
C VAL A 161 -19.03 -2.28 1.15
N SER A 162 -19.69 -1.15 1.39
CA SER A 162 -20.69 -0.58 0.47
C SER A 162 -20.09 -0.28 -0.89
N LEU A 163 -18.90 0.35 -0.92
CA LEU A 163 -18.23 0.67 -2.18
C LEU A 163 -17.96 -0.57 -3.03
N PHE A 164 -17.34 -1.61 -2.48
CA PHE A 164 -17.03 -2.81 -3.27
C PHE A 164 -18.26 -3.62 -3.65
N ARG A 165 -19.31 -3.63 -2.82
CA ARG A 165 -20.56 -4.31 -3.12
C ARG A 165 -21.29 -3.65 -4.30
N ASP A 166 -21.32 -2.31 -4.32
CA ASP A 166 -22.23 -1.57 -5.19
C ASP A 166 -21.53 -0.99 -6.42
N HIS A 167 -20.20 -0.81 -6.39
CA HIS A 167 -19.44 -0.09 -7.42
C HIS A 167 -18.31 -0.89 -8.09
N LEU A 168 -18.07 -2.15 -7.70
CA LEU A 168 -17.10 -2.98 -8.39
C LEU A 168 -17.62 -3.36 -9.78
N ALA A 169 -16.75 -3.34 -10.79
CA ALA A 169 -17.10 -3.59 -12.20
C ALA A 169 -17.54 -5.03 -12.50
N TRP A 170 -17.36 -5.95 -11.57
CA TRP A 170 -17.79 -7.35 -11.65
C TRP A 170 -18.42 -7.81 -10.34
N PRO A 171 -19.42 -8.70 -10.39
CA PRO A 171 -20.07 -9.19 -9.19
C PRO A 171 -19.17 -10.18 -8.45
N LEU A 172 -18.97 -9.95 -7.16
CA LEU A 172 -18.45 -10.92 -6.23
C LEU A 172 -19.60 -11.75 -5.64
N THR A 173 -19.30 -12.94 -5.12
CA THR A 173 -20.32 -13.74 -4.43
C THR A 173 -20.83 -13.00 -3.21
N GLU A 174 -19.93 -12.34 -2.48
CA GLU A 174 -20.27 -11.56 -1.30
C GLU A 174 -19.15 -10.56 -0.99
N VAL A 175 -19.51 -9.40 -0.42
CA VAL A 175 -18.57 -8.44 0.18
C VAL A 175 -18.92 -8.29 1.65
N VAL A 176 -17.96 -8.56 2.53
CA VAL A 176 -18.16 -8.60 3.97
C VAL A 176 -17.18 -7.74 4.74
N ASP A 177 -17.56 -7.39 5.94
CA ASP A 177 -16.72 -6.75 6.92
C ASP A 177 -15.62 -7.73 7.41
N ARG A 178 -14.35 -7.40 7.19
CA ARG A 178 -13.23 -8.26 7.60
C ARG A 178 -13.13 -8.46 9.12
N ASP A 179 -13.63 -7.51 9.91
CA ASP A 179 -13.56 -7.60 11.37
C ASP A 179 -14.56 -8.63 11.93
N ARG A 180 -15.46 -9.14 11.06
CA ARG A 180 -16.43 -10.19 11.39
C ARG A 180 -16.02 -11.58 10.92
N ILE A 181 -14.93 -11.71 10.18
CA ILE A 181 -14.41 -13.01 9.77
C ILE A 181 -13.31 -13.49 10.73
N SER A 182 -13.18 -14.80 10.85
CA SER A 182 -12.10 -15.48 11.57
C SER A 182 -11.41 -16.41 10.57
N PRO A 183 -10.24 -16.02 10.00
CA PRO A 183 -9.59 -16.83 8.97
C PRO A 183 -9.30 -18.28 9.38
N ASP A 184 -9.08 -18.54 10.68
CA ASP A 184 -8.92 -19.90 11.25
C ASP A 184 -10.20 -20.74 11.26
N ARG A 185 -11.38 -20.11 11.11
CA ARG A 185 -12.70 -20.76 11.06
C ARG A 185 -13.35 -20.68 9.69
N GLU A 186 -12.78 -19.88 8.80
CA GLU A 186 -13.25 -19.80 7.42
C GLU A 186 -12.89 -21.11 6.68
N GLY A 187 -13.58 -21.37 5.60
CA GLY A 187 -13.20 -22.39 4.63
C GLY A 187 -11.90 -22.02 3.91
N PRO A 188 -11.76 -22.34 2.62
CA PRO A 188 -10.61 -21.87 1.86
C PRO A 188 -10.54 -20.35 1.90
N HIS A 189 -9.41 -19.80 2.32
CA HIS A 189 -9.20 -18.36 2.41
C HIS A 189 -7.78 -17.97 1.98
N ILE A 190 -7.60 -16.70 1.61
CA ILE A 190 -6.29 -16.15 1.26
C ILE A 190 -6.22 -14.65 1.59
N PRO A 191 -5.10 -14.17 2.17
CA PRO A 191 -4.83 -12.75 2.23
C PRO A 191 -4.71 -12.15 0.83
N LEU A 192 -5.28 -10.96 0.61
CA LEU A 192 -5.32 -10.31 -0.71
C LEU A 192 -3.94 -10.22 -1.38
N MET A 193 -2.93 -9.78 -0.62
CA MET A 193 -1.57 -9.66 -1.16
C MET A 193 -0.90 -11.02 -1.44
N SER A 194 -1.33 -12.10 -0.78
CA SER A 194 -0.83 -13.46 -1.06
C SER A 194 -1.47 -14.04 -2.31
N LEU A 195 -2.68 -13.60 -2.68
CA LEU A 195 -3.34 -14.01 -3.91
C LEU A 195 -2.50 -13.70 -5.15
N ILE A 196 -1.81 -12.57 -5.14
CA ILE A 196 -0.95 -12.13 -6.25
C ILE A 196 0.13 -13.19 -6.55
N ALA A 197 0.74 -13.76 -5.51
CA ALA A 197 1.80 -14.77 -5.66
C ALA A 197 1.32 -16.09 -6.31
N LEU A 198 0.03 -16.39 -6.22
CA LEU A 198 -0.56 -17.62 -6.79
C LEU A 198 -1.11 -17.42 -8.20
N LEU A 199 -1.34 -16.21 -8.62
CA LEU A 199 -1.73 -15.91 -9.99
C LEU A 199 -0.46 -15.85 -10.85
N ASP A 200 -0.60 -16.20 -12.14
CA ASP A 200 0.52 -16.22 -13.08
C ASP A 200 1.40 -14.97 -12.97
N THR A 201 2.71 -15.18 -12.78
CA THR A 201 3.70 -14.12 -12.61
C THR A 201 3.76 -13.15 -13.78
N THR A 202 3.39 -13.55 -14.99
CA THR A 202 3.35 -12.68 -16.17
C THR A 202 2.20 -11.68 -16.12
N THR A 203 1.11 -12.01 -15.43
CA THR A 203 -0.02 -11.11 -15.16
C THR A 203 0.12 -10.33 -13.85
N ILE A 204 1.00 -10.76 -12.95
CA ILE A 204 1.29 -10.10 -11.67
C ILE A 204 1.76 -8.66 -11.87
N TRP A 205 2.49 -8.45 -12.89
CA TRP A 205 2.88 -7.12 -13.32
C TRP A 205 1.69 -6.31 -13.81
N GLY A 206 0.52 -6.88 -13.72
CA GLY A 206 -0.87 -6.41 -13.68
C GLY A 206 -1.18 -5.09 -14.34
N ARG A 207 -0.15 -4.44 -14.78
CA ARG A 207 -0.16 -3.23 -15.58
C ARG A 207 -0.76 -3.46 -16.95
N ARG A 208 -0.89 -4.74 -17.36
CA ARG A 208 -1.54 -5.18 -18.61
C ARG A 208 -2.94 -5.76 -18.37
N PHE A 209 -3.57 -5.49 -17.23
CA PHE A 209 -4.99 -5.82 -17.09
C PHE A 209 -5.77 -5.09 -18.19
N SER A 210 -6.49 -5.87 -18.97
CA SER A 210 -7.28 -5.37 -20.11
C SER A 210 -8.45 -4.45 -19.70
N GLN A 211 -8.77 -4.41 -18.41
CA GLN A 211 -9.79 -3.53 -17.85
C GLN A 211 -9.14 -2.26 -17.26
N PRO A 212 -9.26 -1.11 -17.90
CA PRO A 212 -8.68 0.14 -17.42
C PRO A 212 -9.37 0.67 -16.17
N THR A 213 -10.59 0.23 -15.88
CA THR A 213 -11.40 0.63 -14.73
C THR A 213 -12.05 -0.56 -14.08
N TRP A 214 -12.09 -0.60 -12.76
CA TRP A 214 -12.71 -1.69 -11.99
C TRP A 214 -13.55 -1.21 -10.82
N ILE A 215 -13.62 0.10 -10.58
CA ILE A 215 -14.52 0.74 -9.63
C ILE A 215 -15.30 1.82 -10.39
N ASN A 216 -16.62 1.74 -10.41
CA ASN A 216 -17.45 2.61 -11.21
C ASN A 216 -18.23 3.61 -10.35
N PRO A 217 -17.98 4.93 -10.48
CA PRO A 217 -18.87 5.93 -9.91
C PRO A 217 -20.22 5.91 -10.63
N ASP A 218 -21.30 6.29 -9.94
CA ASP A 218 -22.65 6.35 -10.55
C ASP A 218 -22.74 7.32 -11.72
N ARG A 219 -21.97 8.41 -11.62
CA ARG A 219 -21.89 9.44 -12.65
C ARG A 219 -20.46 9.77 -12.99
N ARG A 220 -20.19 9.89 -14.27
CA ARG A 220 -18.96 10.46 -14.82
C ARG A 220 -19.31 11.73 -15.56
N ASP A 221 -18.73 12.84 -15.15
CA ASP A 221 -18.84 14.09 -15.87
C ASP A 221 -17.54 14.31 -16.65
N GLU A 222 -17.60 14.22 -17.95
CA GLU A 222 -16.45 14.40 -18.84
C GLU A 222 -16.15 15.88 -19.14
N GLU A 223 -17.13 16.77 -18.92
CA GLU A 223 -17.01 18.21 -19.15
C GLU A 223 -16.69 19.00 -17.88
N THR A 224 -16.52 18.31 -16.78
CA THR A 224 -16.29 18.93 -15.47
C THR A 224 -15.01 19.78 -15.42
N LYS A 225 -15.09 20.87 -14.69
CA LYS A 225 -13.95 21.72 -14.37
C LYS A 225 -13.40 21.47 -12.94
N HIS A 226 -13.84 20.42 -12.28
CA HIS A 226 -13.34 20.11 -10.92
C HIS A 226 -12.07 19.29 -10.96
N ILE A 227 -11.14 19.63 -10.08
CA ILE A 227 -9.90 18.86 -9.81
C ILE A 227 -9.91 18.45 -8.35
N GLY A 228 -9.87 17.14 -8.11
CA GLY A 228 -9.81 16.57 -6.77
C GLY A 228 -8.40 16.74 -6.16
N LEU A 229 -8.31 17.19 -4.91
CA LEU A 229 -7.05 17.35 -4.20
C LEU A 229 -7.00 16.46 -2.95
N CYS A 230 -5.90 15.68 -2.80
CA CYS A 230 -5.60 14.88 -1.61
C CYS A 230 -4.11 15.03 -1.27
N TRP A 231 -3.81 15.78 -0.21
CA TRP A 231 -2.45 16.22 0.14
C TRP A 231 -1.81 15.44 1.28
N ALA A 232 -2.57 14.68 2.05
CA ALA A 232 -2.05 14.01 3.23
C ALA A 232 -2.43 12.52 3.29
N SER A 233 -1.50 11.71 3.78
CA SER A 233 -1.72 10.31 4.14
C SER A 233 -2.26 10.19 5.57
N ASN A 234 -2.52 8.95 6.03
CA ASN A 234 -3.07 8.70 7.36
C ASN A 234 -2.18 9.29 8.48
N PRO A 235 -2.68 10.25 9.27
CA PRO A 235 -1.91 10.89 10.33
C PRO A 235 -1.60 9.97 11.54
N GLN A 236 -2.27 8.83 11.65
CA GLN A 236 -1.97 7.84 12.70
C GLN A 236 -0.63 7.13 12.46
N ASP A 237 -0.20 6.99 11.22
CA ASP A 237 1.13 6.53 10.86
C ASP A 237 2.05 7.73 10.66
N ARG A 238 2.62 8.25 11.75
CA ARG A 238 3.43 9.47 11.75
C ARG A 238 4.60 9.42 10.76
N THR A 239 5.27 8.28 10.65
CA THR A 239 6.43 8.11 9.75
C THR A 239 6.00 8.18 8.29
N MET A 240 4.98 7.42 7.91
CA MET A 240 4.47 7.44 6.55
C MET A 240 3.75 8.75 6.24
N HIS A 241 3.09 9.35 7.22
CA HIS A 241 2.47 10.66 7.05
C HIS A 241 3.51 11.73 6.69
N ALA A 242 4.58 11.85 7.47
CA ALA A 242 5.65 12.81 7.19
C ALA A 242 6.32 12.56 5.83
N TYR A 243 6.47 11.30 5.46
CA TYR A 243 7.15 10.91 4.22
C TYR A 243 6.29 11.08 2.96
N LYS A 244 4.98 10.79 3.04
CA LYS A 244 4.07 10.76 1.89
C LYS A 244 3.23 12.02 1.73
N SER A 245 3.13 12.88 2.75
CA SER A 245 2.23 14.04 2.72
C SER A 245 2.90 15.27 2.13
N SER A 246 2.08 16.18 1.64
CA SER A 246 2.42 17.50 1.13
C SER A 246 1.59 18.56 1.84
N THR A 247 1.54 19.77 1.30
CA THR A 247 0.65 20.83 1.79
C THR A 247 -0.51 21.06 0.82
N ALA A 248 -1.66 21.44 1.34
CA ALA A 248 -2.82 21.78 0.51
C ALA A 248 -2.50 22.93 -0.45
N GLN A 249 -1.70 23.92 -0.02
CA GLN A 249 -1.26 25.06 -0.83
C GLN A 249 -0.43 24.59 -2.04
N ARG A 250 0.49 23.61 -1.86
CA ARG A 250 1.28 23.07 -2.97
C ARG A 250 0.37 22.39 -4.01
N LEU A 251 -0.59 21.56 -3.59
CA LEU A 251 -1.49 20.89 -4.51
C LEU A 251 -2.39 21.90 -5.23
N LEU A 252 -2.84 22.95 -4.54
CA LEU A 252 -3.59 24.04 -5.16
C LEU A 252 -2.76 24.80 -6.20
N ALA A 253 -1.47 25.05 -5.93
CA ALA A 253 -0.55 25.65 -6.90
C ALA A 253 -0.39 24.77 -8.15
N LEU A 254 -0.21 23.45 -7.97
CA LEU A 254 -0.15 22.48 -9.07
C LEU A 254 -1.46 22.44 -9.88
N GLN A 255 -2.60 22.52 -9.20
CA GLN A 255 -3.90 22.60 -9.87
C GLN A 255 -3.98 23.84 -10.77
N HIS A 256 -3.58 25.02 -10.27
CA HIS A 256 -3.55 26.24 -11.08
C HIS A 256 -2.59 26.14 -12.28
N GLN A 257 -1.44 25.49 -12.08
CA GLN A 257 -0.41 25.33 -13.10
C GLN A 257 -0.85 24.38 -14.21
N HIS A 258 -1.35 23.18 -13.86
CA HIS A 258 -1.65 22.11 -14.81
C HIS A 258 -3.09 22.14 -15.34
N TYR A 259 -4.01 22.76 -14.59
CA TYR A 259 -5.44 22.79 -14.92
C TYR A 259 -6.00 24.22 -14.79
N PRO A 260 -5.47 25.20 -15.56
CA PRO A 260 -5.93 26.58 -15.48
C PRO A 260 -7.44 26.68 -15.82
N GLY A 261 -8.17 27.49 -15.05
CA GLY A 261 -9.62 27.64 -15.21
C GLY A 261 -10.47 26.49 -14.64
N CYS A 262 -9.85 25.51 -13.99
CA CYS A 262 -10.56 24.51 -13.21
C CYS A 262 -10.70 24.95 -11.75
N THR A 263 -11.67 24.37 -11.04
CA THR A 263 -11.94 24.61 -9.61
C THR A 263 -11.45 23.44 -8.79
N ALA A 264 -10.72 23.71 -7.71
CA ALA A 264 -10.30 22.67 -6.78
C ALA A 264 -11.46 22.20 -5.91
N VAL A 265 -11.53 20.89 -5.63
CA VAL A 265 -12.41 20.28 -4.63
C VAL A 265 -11.59 19.32 -3.76
N SER A 266 -11.90 19.23 -2.48
CA SER A 266 -11.22 18.28 -1.62
C SER A 266 -11.76 16.88 -1.82
N VAL A 267 -10.85 15.91 -1.94
CA VAL A 267 -11.11 14.47 -1.78
C VAL A 267 -10.32 13.91 -0.59
N GLN A 268 -9.79 14.80 0.25
CA GLN A 268 -9.19 14.48 1.55
C GLN A 268 -10.30 14.22 2.55
N THR A 269 -10.31 13.05 3.16
CA THR A 269 -11.37 12.61 4.08
C THR A 269 -11.18 13.11 5.52
N ASP A 270 -9.95 13.50 5.88
CA ASP A 270 -9.64 13.95 7.23
C ASP A 270 -9.89 15.45 7.38
N GLU A 271 -10.50 15.85 8.48
CA GLU A 271 -10.60 17.27 8.87
C GLU A 271 -9.22 17.77 9.27
N THR A 272 -8.65 18.63 8.45
CA THR A 272 -7.39 19.30 8.74
C THR A 272 -7.58 20.81 8.67
N SER A 273 -6.82 21.57 9.48
CA SER A 273 -6.78 23.05 9.39
C SER A 273 -6.40 23.52 7.96
N ALA A 274 -5.69 22.68 7.22
CA ALA A 274 -5.30 22.93 5.85
C ALA A 274 -6.49 23.16 4.89
N HIS A 275 -7.68 22.63 5.16
CA HIS A 275 -8.87 22.92 4.37
C HIS A 275 -9.26 24.40 4.45
N ALA A 276 -9.26 24.97 5.66
CA ALA A 276 -9.59 26.38 5.88
C ALA A 276 -8.54 27.31 5.23
N GLU A 277 -7.26 26.91 5.24
CA GLU A 277 -6.17 27.70 4.66
C GLU A 277 -6.29 27.85 3.13
N VAL A 278 -6.88 26.87 2.45
CA VAL A 278 -7.08 26.91 0.98
C VAL A 278 -8.53 27.14 0.58
N GLY A 279 -9.43 27.39 1.53
CA GLY A 279 -10.84 27.66 1.26
C GLY A 279 -11.63 26.47 0.72
N LEU A 280 -11.21 25.24 1.04
CA LEU A 280 -11.89 24.02 0.62
C LEU A 280 -12.71 23.42 1.77
N THR A 281 -13.79 22.72 1.42
CA THR A 281 -14.58 21.93 2.36
C THR A 281 -14.04 20.51 2.43
N PRO A 282 -13.86 19.91 3.62
CA PRO A 282 -13.47 18.50 3.75
C PRO A 282 -14.40 17.56 3.00
N ALA A 283 -13.83 16.50 2.42
CA ALA A 283 -14.64 15.43 1.82
C ALA A 283 -15.43 14.68 2.91
N GLN A 284 -16.54 14.07 2.52
CA GLN A 284 -17.28 13.18 3.42
C GLN A 284 -16.41 11.98 3.82
N PRO A 285 -16.42 11.54 5.09
CA PRO A 285 -15.64 10.40 5.57
C PRO A 285 -16.25 9.04 5.15
N ASP A 286 -16.64 8.94 3.88
CA ASP A 286 -17.24 7.76 3.27
C ASP A 286 -16.62 7.53 1.88
N TRP A 287 -16.15 6.32 1.65
CA TRP A 287 -15.49 5.96 0.41
C TRP A 287 -16.41 6.01 -0.80
N THR A 288 -17.70 5.73 -0.63
CA THR A 288 -18.70 5.86 -1.69
C THR A 288 -18.88 7.32 -2.08
N ALA A 289 -19.04 8.21 -1.11
CA ALA A 289 -19.13 9.66 -1.35
C ALA A 289 -17.84 10.20 -2.00
N THR A 290 -16.66 9.74 -1.54
CA THR A 290 -15.37 10.08 -2.15
C THR A 290 -15.31 9.62 -3.61
N LEU A 291 -15.76 8.40 -3.92
CA LEU A 291 -15.84 7.90 -5.29
C LEU A 291 -16.77 8.76 -6.17
N GLN A 292 -17.92 9.17 -5.67
CA GLN A 292 -18.84 10.03 -6.41
C GLN A 292 -18.21 11.41 -6.69
N THR A 293 -17.51 11.99 -5.72
CA THR A 293 -16.76 13.24 -5.91
C THR A 293 -15.67 13.06 -6.98
N ILE A 294 -14.89 11.98 -6.90
CA ILE A 294 -13.88 11.63 -7.91
C ILE A 294 -14.52 11.47 -9.30
N GLY A 295 -15.69 10.85 -9.38
CA GLY A 295 -16.46 10.71 -10.62
C GLY A 295 -16.84 12.04 -11.28
N GLN A 296 -16.95 13.09 -10.49
CA GLN A 296 -17.24 14.46 -10.95
C GLN A 296 -15.97 15.30 -11.18
N CYS A 297 -14.76 14.74 -10.97
CA CYS A 297 -13.52 15.42 -11.23
C CYS A 297 -12.99 15.09 -12.63
N ARG A 298 -12.36 16.09 -13.28
CA ARG A 298 -11.60 15.91 -14.53
C ARG A 298 -10.32 15.11 -14.28
N ALA A 299 -9.68 15.35 -13.15
CA ALA A 299 -8.46 14.68 -12.68
C ALA A 299 -8.37 14.76 -11.16
N VAL A 300 -7.47 13.97 -10.59
CA VAL A 300 -7.13 14.02 -9.16
C VAL A 300 -5.63 14.28 -9.00
N ILE A 301 -5.27 15.28 -8.21
CA ILE A 301 -3.90 15.51 -7.75
C ILE A 301 -3.81 14.93 -6.34
N SER A 302 -2.95 13.96 -6.14
CA SER A 302 -2.88 13.23 -4.87
C SER A 302 -1.45 12.87 -4.50
N VAL A 303 -1.17 12.83 -3.22
CA VAL A 303 -0.01 12.07 -2.71
C VAL A 303 -0.33 10.56 -2.73
N ASP A 304 0.67 9.72 -2.43
CA ASP A 304 0.53 8.24 -2.41
C ASP A 304 -0.37 7.78 -1.25
N THR A 305 -1.67 7.71 -1.53
CA THR A 305 -2.73 7.37 -0.58
C THR A 305 -3.80 6.46 -1.19
N ALA A 306 -4.74 6.00 -0.36
CA ALA A 306 -5.91 5.24 -0.80
C ALA A 306 -6.75 5.99 -1.86
N VAL A 307 -6.81 7.33 -1.78
CA VAL A 307 -7.51 8.17 -2.77
C VAL A 307 -6.90 8.03 -4.16
N ALA A 308 -5.56 8.00 -4.27
CA ALA A 308 -4.89 7.80 -5.55
C ALA A 308 -5.29 6.45 -6.19
N HIS A 309 -5.33 5.38 -5.39
CA HIS A 309 -5.74 4.05 -5.86
C HIS A 309 -7.23 3.99 -6.23
N LEU A 310 -8.09 4.70 -5.49
CA LEU A 310 -9.52 4.80 -5.80
C LEU A 310 -9.75 5.56 -7.11
N ALA A 311 -9.07 6.70 -7.29
CA ALA A 311 -9.13 7.47 -8.53
C ALA A 311 -8.63 6.66 -9.73
N GLY A 312 -7.48 5.98 -9.58
CA GLY A 312 -6.94 5.10 -10.63
C GLY A 312 -7.86 3.94 -10.97
N GLY A 313 -8.41 3.28 -9.95
CA GLY A 313 -9.39 2.20 -10.12
C GLY A 313 -10.68 2.66 -10.81
N SER A 314 -11.05 3.93 -10.64
CA SER A 314 -12.19 4.53 -11.34
C SER A 314 -11.87 5.04 -12.75
N GLY A 315 -10.59 4.97 -13.17
CA GLY A 315 -10.13 5.41 -14.48
C GLY A 315 -9.96 6.93 -14.63
N ARG A 316 -10.02 7.68 -13.54
CA ARG A 316 -9.75 9.13 -13.60
C ARG A 316 -8.24 9.37 -13.72
N PRO A 317 -7.83 10.39 -14.50
CA PRO A 317 -6.44 10.82 -14.57
C PRO A 317 -5.92 11.20 -13.18
N ILE A 318 -4.69 10.76 -12.88
CA ILE A 318 -4.04 11.06 -11.61
C ILE A 318 -2.74 11.82 -11.88
N HIS A 319 -2.55 12.92 -11.17
CA HIS A 319 -1.25 13.56 -10.99
C HIS A 319 -0.75 13.20 -9.60
N LEU A 320 0.21 12.27 -9.53
CA LEU A 320 0.66 11.64 -8.29
C LEU A 320 1.96 12.24 -7.82
N LEU A 321 1.99 12.72 -6.57
CA LEU A 321 3.18 13.20 -5.90
C LEU A 321 3.77 12.08 -5.04
N LEU A 322 5.04 11.75 -5.26
CA LEU A 322 5.72 10.67 -4.57
C LEU A 322 6.89 11.16 -3.73
N GLY A 323 7.03 10.59 -2.52
CA GLY A 323 8.26 10.67 -1.75
C GLY A 323 9.44 10.02 -2.49
N ASN A 324 10.66 10.31 -2.04
CA ASN A 324 11.88 9.72 -2.60
C ASN A 324 12.66 8.97 -1.50
N PRO A 325 12.90 7.66 -1.67
CA PRO A 325 12.56 6.77 -2.78
C PRO A 325 11.07 6.43 -2.83
N PRO A 326 10.45 6.28 -4.01
CA PRO A 326 9.04 5.93 -4.11
C PRO A 326 8.77 4.50 -3.63
N ASP A 327 7.54 4.22 -3.21
CA ASP A 327 7.10 2.87 -2.91
C ASP A 327 7.28 1.95 -4.14
N TRP A 328 7.50 0.65 -3.91
CA TRP A 328 7.73 -0.35 -4.95
C TRP A 328 6.64 -0.35 -6.04
N ARG A 329 5.44 -0.01 -5.68
CA ARG A 329 4.29 0.05 -6.59
C ARG A 329 4.49 1.06 -7.71
N TRP A 330 5.22 2.12 -7.44
CA TRP A 330 5.39 3.26 -8.35
C TRP A 330 6.72 3.24 -9.11
N ARG A 331 7.52 2.20 -8.93
CA ARG A 331 8.77 2.06 -9.66
C ARG A 331 8.56 1.50 -11.07
N PRO A 332 9.39 1.91 -12.04
CA PRO A 332 9.44 1.26 -13.35
C PRO A 332 9.76 -0.23 -13.21
N ILE A 333 9.23 -1.06 -14.10
CA ILE A 333 9.61 -2.47 -14.18
C ILE A 333 11.04 -2.53 -14.72
N PRO A 334 11.97 -3.24 -14.07
CA PRO A 334 13.30 -3.45 -14.61
C PRO A 334 13.24 -4.10 -16.00
N GLY A 335 13.93 -3.50 -16.97
CA GLY A 335 13.95 -3.99 -18.36
C GLY A 335 12.74 -3.60 -19.22
N ASP A 336 11.73 -2.93 -18.66
CA ASP A 336 10.57 -2.41 -19.39
C ASP A 336 10.23 -0.99 -18.89
N PRO A 337 11.03 0.03 -19.25
CA PRO A 337 10.80 1.41 -18.83
C PRO A 337 9.50 2.00 -19.36
N ASP A 338 8.96 1.43 -20.45
CA ASP A 338 7.71 1.85 -21.07
C ASP A 338 6.50 1.08 -20.52
N ALA A 339 6.74 0.14 -19.59
CA ALA A 339 5.63 -0.54 -18.94
C ALA A 339 4.72 0.48 -18.25
N PRO A 340 3.42 0.47 -18.55
CA PRO A 340 2.51 1.42 -17.94
C PRO A 340 2.53 1.25 -16.42
N LEU A 341 2.48 2.34 -15.68
CA LEU A 341 2.18 2.31 -14.26
C LEU A 341 0.83 1.62 -14.04
N TRP A 342 0.51 1.27 -12.80
CA TRP A 342 -0.72 0.53 -12.45
C TRP A 342 -2.02 1.09 -13.05
N TYR A 343 -2.01 2.34 -13.47
CA TYR A 343 -3.13 3.06 -14.01
C TYR A 343 -2.72 3.72 -15.34
N PRO A 344 -3.54 3.61 -16.40
CA PRO A 344 -3.17 4.09 -17.73
C PRO A 344 -3.00 5.62 -17.81
N ASN A 345 -3.72 6.35 -16.97
CA ASN A 345 -3.77 7.82 -16.99
C ASN A 345 -3.11 8.42 -15.74
N ILE A 346 -1.84 8.05 -15.50
CA ILE A 346 -1.10 8.57 -14.36
C ILE A 346 0.12 9.39 -14.82
N SER A 347 0.31 10.56 -14.21
CA SER A 347 1.56 11.30 -14.24
C SER A 347 2.16 11.34 -12.84
N VAL A 348 3.48 11.32 -12.75
CA VAL A 348 4.20 11.26 -11.47
C VAL A 348 5.13 12.45 -11.34
N GLU A 349 5.13 13.06 -10.16
CA GLU A 349 6.06 14.12 -9.75
C GLU A 349 6.67 13.77 -8.39
N THR A 350 7.92 14.17 -8.15
CA THR A 350 8.58 13.97 -6.86
C THR A 350 8.17 15.03 -5.85
N LEU A 351 7.91 14.62 -4.61
CA LEU A 351 7.54 15.52 -3.50
C LEU A 351 8.66 16.47 -3.06
N HIS A 352 9.93 16.07 -3.24
CA HIS A 352 11.12 16.77 -2.76
C HIS A 352 12.18 16.90 -3.83
#